data_f1b8e8c28e80ce465c11ef858669d813
#
_entry.id   f1b8e8c28e80ce465c11ef858669d813
#
_cell.length_a   1.000
_cell.length_b   1.000
_cell.length_c   1.000
_cell.angle_alpha   90.00
_cell.angle_beta   90.00
_cell.angle_gamma   90.00
#
_symmetry.space_group_name_H-M   'P 1'
#
loop_
_entity.id
_entity.type
_entity.pdbx_description
1 polymer ?
#
loop_
_entity_poly.entity_id
_entity_poly.type
_entity_poly.pdbx_seq_one_letter_code
_entity_poly.pdbx_strand_id
1 'polypeptide(L)' 'LEAGEDGLVFYRALAQHYKNALCPGGALVLEIGWQQREAVTALLAENGWADIRCIQDFVGNDRCVTARRPK' A
#
# COMPACT_ATOMS: atom_id res chain seq x y z
N LEU A 1 -1.55 11.04 -12.75
CA LEU A 1 -1.62 11.69 -11.45
C LEU A 1 -0.21 11.94 -10.93
N GLU A 2 0.16 13.18 -10.84
CA GLU A 2 1.46 13.52 -10.30
C GLU A 2 1.40 13.51 -8.79
N ALA A 3 2.31 12.76 -8.20
CA ALA A 3 2.33 12.61 -6.77
C ALA A 3 3.77 12.68 -6.27
N GLY A 4 4.53 13.63 -6.75
CA GLY A 4 5.92 13.80 -6.40
C GLY A 4 6.84 13.13 -7.41
N GLU A 5 8.13 13.28 -7.23
CA GLU A 5 9.10 12.84 -8.21
C GLU A 5 9.12 11.33 -8.41
N ASP A 6 8.85 10.60 -7.35
CA ASP A 6 8.87 9.14 -7.38
C ASP A 6 7.49 8.53 -7.47
N GLY A 7 6.44 9.36 -7.59
CA GLY A 7 5.08 8.88 -7.67
C GLY A 7 4.54 8.29 -6.38
N LEU A 8 5.19 8.53 -5.25
CA LEU A 8 4.84 7.86 -3.99
C LEU A 8 4.22 8.78 -2.95
N VAL A 9 4.05 10.06 -3.25
CA VAL A 9 3.53 11.01 -2.25
C VAL A 9 2.16 10.56 -1.73
N PHE A 10 1.29 10.13 -2.64
CA PHE A 10 -0.03 9.65 -2.28
C PHE A 10 0.05 8.43 -1.34
N TYR A 11 0.91 7.47 -1.69
CA TYR A 11 1.05 6.26 -0.88
C TYR A 11 1.67 6.56 0.48
N ARG A 12 2.60 7.51 0.54
CA ARG A 12 3.17 7.92 1.82
C ARG A 12 2.11 8.50 2.74
N ALA A 13 1.27 9.37 2.19
CA ALA A 13 0.21 9.97 2.99
C ALA A 13 -0.77 8.93 3.49
N LEU A 14 -1.17 7.99 2.63
CA LEU A 14 -2.04 6.91 3.03
C LEU A 14 -1.42 6.05 4.12
N ALA A 15 -0.16 5.65 3.93
CA ALA A 15 0.51 4.78 4.90
C ALA A 15 0.63 5.44 6.26
N GLN A 16 0.87 6.75 6.29
CA GLN A 16 1.06 7.47 7.54
C GLN A 16 -0.23 7.77 8.26
N HIS A 17 -1.30 8.02 7.53
CA HIS A 17 -2.50 8.62 8.14
C HIS A 17 -3.75 7.77 8.05
N TYR A 18 -3.84 6.88 7.07
CA TYR A 18 -5.13 6.25 6.79
C TYR A 18 -5.52 5.18 7.80
N LYS A 19 -4.57 4.68 8.58
CA LYS A 19 -4.91 3.69 9.61
C LYS A 19 -5.96 4.23 10.58
N ASN A 20 -5.89 5.52 10.87
CA ASN A 20 -6.81 6.11 11.82
C ASN A 20 -8.25 6.16 11.31
N ALA A 21 -8.44 5.98 10.00
CA ALA A 21 -9.76 5.96 9.39
C ALA A 21 -10.38 4.57 9.34
N LEU A 22 -9.62 3.54 9.72
CA LEU A 22 -10.08 2.16 9.66
C LEU A 22 -10.32 1.61 11.05
N CYS A 23 -11.25 0.67 11.15
CA CYS A 23 -11.41 -0.12 12.37
C CYS A 23 -10.19 -1.02 12.55
N PRO A 24 -9.86 -1.39 13.80
CA PRO A 24 -8.80 -2.39 14.00
C PRO A 24 -9.09 -3.65 13.18
N GLY A 25 -8.09 -4.15 12.48
CA GLY A 25 -8.26 -5.28 11.57
C GLY A 25 -8.82 -4.93 10.22
N GLY A 26 -9.16 -3.67 9.99
CA GLY A 26 -9.69 -3.22 8.70
C GLY A 26 -8.67 -3.35 7.58
N ALA A 27 -9.16 -3.54 6.36
CA ALA A 27 -8.31 -3.79 5.21
C ALA A 27 -8.17 -2.55 4.33
N LEU A 28 -6.98 -2.42 3.75
CA LEU A 28 -6.66 -1.41 2.75
C LEU A 28 -6.26 -2.13 1.49
N VAL A 29 -6.78 -1.68 0.34
CA VAL A 29 -6.42 -2.22 -0.96
C VAL A 29 -5.98 -1.07 -1.84
N LEU A 30 -4.76 -1.15 -2.37
CA LEU A 30 -4.19 -0.10 -3.21
C LEU A 30 -3.83 -0.67 -4.56
N GLU A 31 -4.27 -0.02 -5.63
CA GLU A 31 -3.77 -0.32 -6.96
C GLU A 31 -2.40 0.32 -7.12
N ILE A 32 -1.48 -0.41 -7.74
CA ILE A 32 -0.10 0.07 -7.91
C ILE A 32 0.33 -0.11 -9.35
N GLY A 33 1.34 0.68 -9.75
CA GLY A 33 2.06 0.46 -10.99
C GLY A 33 3.00 -0.72 -10.84
N TRP A 34 3.39 -1.30 -11.98
CA TRP A 34 4.15 -2.54 -11.98
C TRP A 34 5.53 -2.41 -11.33
N GLN A 35 6.06 -1.21 -11.19
CA GLN A 35 7.37 -0.99 -10.58
C GLN A 35 7.28 -0.45 -9.16
N GLN A 36 6.10 -0.42 -8.55
CA GLN A 36 5.90 0.23 -7.27
C GLN A 36 5.79 -0.72 -6.09
N ARG A 37 5.81 -2.03 -6.34
CA ARG A 37 5.56 -3.01 -5.29
C ARG A 37 6.49 -2.84 -4.08
N GLU A 38 7.79 -2.79 -4.33
CA GLU A 38 8.74 -2.76 -3.22
C GLU A 38 8.60 -1.49 -2.41
N ALA A 39 8.45 -0.36 -3.11
CA ALA A 39 8.34 0.91 -2.40
C ALA A 39 7.06 1.01 -1.59
N VAL A 40 5.93 0.58 -2.15
CA VAL A 40 4.65 0.67 -1.46
C VAL A 40 4.59 -0.28 -0.28
N THR A 41 5.07 -1.52 -0.46
CA THR A 41 5.08 -2.46 0.67
C THR A 41 6.00 -2.00 1.79
N ALA A 42 7.14 -1.39 1.45
CA ALA A 42 8.04 -0.84 2.45
C ALA A 42 7.41 0.30 3.23
N LEU A 43 6.70 1.21 2.53
CA LEU A 43 6.00 2.30 3.19
C LEU A 43 4.97 1.80 4.19
N LEU A 44 4.22 0.77 3.80
CA LEU A 44 3.22 0.21 4.70
C LEU A 44 3.88 -0.45 5.91
N ALA A 45 4.94 -1.21 5.68
CA ALA A 45 5.63 -1.88 6.79
C ALA A 45 6.22 -0.86 7.76
N GLU A 46 6.84 0.19 7.23
CA GLU A 46 7.46 1.22 8.07
C GLU A 46 6.44 1.95 8.92
N ASN A 47 5.21 2.01 8.47
CA ASN A 47 4.14 2.70 9.18
C ASN A 47 3.23 1.77 9.97
N GLY A 48 3.68 0.54 10.20
CA GLY A 48 3.01 -0.35 11.13
C GLY A 48 1.79 -1.08 10.61
N TRP A 49 1.62 -1.16 9.28
CA TRP A 49 0.55 -1.96 8.71
C TRP A 49 0.89 -3.44 8.81
N ALA A 50 -0.12 -4.28 8.92
CA ALA A 50 0.04 -5.72 9.09
C ALA A 50 -0.45 -6.45 7.85
N ASP A 51 -0.03 -7.71 7.71
CA ASP A 51 -0.54 -8.64 6.69
C ASP A 51 -0.43 -8.05 5.29
N ILE A 52 0.73 -7.51 4.97
CA ILE A 52 0.97 -6.84 3.70
C ILE A 52 1.18 -7.89 2.62
N ARG A 53 0.40 -7.79 1.53
CA ARG A 53 0.45 -8.74 0.42
C ARG A 53 0.39 -8.00 -0.90
N CYS A 54 0.93 -8.63 -1.94
CA CYS A 54 0.85 -8.12 -3.29
C CYS A 54 0.10 -9.12 -4.16
N ILE A 55 -0.84 -8.63 -4.96
CA ILE A 55 -1.64 -9.45 -5.86
C ILE A 55 -1.19 -9.17 -7.27
N GLN A 56 -0.95 -10.23 -8.04
CA GLN A 56 -0.48 -10.15 -9.41
C GLN A 56 -1.59 -10.56 -10.38
N ASP A 57 -1.49 -10.07 -11.62
CA ASP A 57 -2.40 -10.51 -12.67
C ASP A 57 -1.93 -11.84 -13.26
N PHE A 58 -2.63 -12.30 -14.30
CA PHE A 58 -2.35 -13.61 -14.90
C PHE A 58 -0.97 -13.72 -15.51
N VAL A 59 -0.38 -12.60 -15.94
CA VAL A 59 0.94 -12.63 -16.56
C VAL A 59 2.04 -12.29 -15.57
N GLY A 60 1.71 -12.11 -14.30
CA GLY A 60 2.71 -11.90 -13.27
C GLY A 60 3.04 -10.45 -12.97
N ASN A 61 2.28 -9.50 -13.47
CA ASN A 61 2.49 -8.10 -13.14
C ASN A 61 1.83 -7.76 -11.81
N ASP A 62 2.52 -6.99 -10.99
CA ASP A 62 1.99 -6.52 -9.72
C ASP A 62 0.84 -5.55 -9.98
N ARG A 63 -0.30 -5.76 -9.34
CA ARG A 63 -1.50 -4.96 -9.56
C ARG A 63 -2.00 -4.27 -8.31
N CYS A 64 -2.00 -4.96 -7.19
CA CYS A 64 -2.54 -4.42 -5.94
C CYS A 64 -1.64 -4.78 -4.79
N VAL A 65 -1.63 -3.90 -3.79
CA VAL A 65 -1.08 -4.23 -2.49
C VAL A 65 -2.21 -4.14 -1.49
N THR A 66 -2.31 -5.13 -0.63
CA THR A 66 -3.29 -5.15 0.44
C THR A 66 -2.57 -5.13 1.78
N ALA A 67 -3.22 -4.56 2.78
CA ALA A 67 -2.69 -4.52 4.12
C ALA A 67 -3.84 -4.40 5.10
N ARG A 68 -3.57 -4.66 6.39
CA ARG A 68 -4.57 -4.54 7.43
C ARG A 68 -4.06 -3.63 8.53
N ARG A 69 -4.98 -2.87 9.11
CA ARG A 69 -4.69 -2.17 10.35
C ARG A 69 -4.54 -3.21 11.45
N PRO A 70 -3.46 -3.16 12.24
CA PRO A 70 -3.30 -4.11 13.36
C PRO A 70 -4.49 -4.03 14.32
N LYS A 71 -4.81 -5.14 14.90
CA LYS A 71 -5.91 -5.22 15.87
C LYS A 71 -5.56 -4.63 17.23
#